data_3aa7e876b8b45a129d4c09630a79bb4c
#
_entry.id   3aa7e876b8b45a129d4c09630a79bb4c
#
_cell.length_a   1.000
_cell.length_b   1.000
_cell.length_c   1.000
_cell.angle_alpha   90.00
_cell.angle_beta   90.00
_cell.angle_gamma   90.00
#
_symmetry.space_group_name_H-M   'P 1'
#
loop_
_entity.id
_entity.type
_entity.pdbx_description
1 polymer ?
#
loop_
_entity_poly.entity_id
_entity_poly.type
_entity_poly.pdbx_seq_one_letter_code
_entity_poly.pdbx_strand_id
1 'polypeptide(L)'
;YYDDITTSGDAAQLSMFSGRVGYNVYHLGPKRDETFFSEYPKDMSAKQTIVRVPLKKAEGIVCTGLFDDSYQTPEDYRLTIEHGVRNHLKLLCVNPDIFVDIGHQRVWCAGGIAEAFSKAGGESIYCGKPHTDIYKLAYIKIKRFNQNNEPRILCVGDGIKTDILGGINEGLDTLFICGGLSSNETGITKIGDNPDPKRLSAFLTINNLKPTNCIGFLK
;
A
#
# COMPACT_ATOMS: atom_id res chain seq x y z
N TYR A 1 1.39 22.12 2.84
CA TYR A 1 0.34 22.31 3.84
C TYR A 1 -0.66 21.18 3.70
N TYR A 2 -0.90 20.45 4.78
CA TYR A 2 -1.85 19.33 4.86
C TYR A 2 -2.47 19.32 6.26
N ASP A 3 -3.72 18.84 6.36
CA ASP A 3 -4.45 18.76 7.63
C ASP A 3 -4.21 17.42 8.33
N ASP A 4 -4.02 16.35 7.56
CA ASP A 4 -3.74 15.01 8.08
C ASP A 4 -2.96 14.15 7.08
N ILE A 5 -2.31 13.09 7.58
CA ILE A 5 -1.57 12.11 6.79
C ILE A 5 -2.18 10.73 7.02
N THR A 6 -2.35 9.97 5.94
CA THR A 6 -2.77 8.57 5.99
C THR A 6 -1.78 7.74 5.16
N THR A 7 -1.13 6.77 5.79
CA THR A 7 -0.14 5.91 5.16
C THR A 7 -0.66 4.49 4.96
N SER A 8 -0.01 3.71 4.10
CA SER A 8 -0.27 2.26 3.99
C SER A 8 -0.01 1.53 5.31
N GLY A 9 1.00 1.98 6.07
CA GLY A 9 1.31 1.48 7.41
C GLY A 9 0.17 1.69 8.39
N ASP A 10 -0.42 2.90 8.43
CA ASP A 10 -1.58 3.19 9.29
C ASP A 10 -2.78 2.30 8.94
N ALA A 11 -3.07 2.13 7.65
CA ALA A 11 -4.17 1.28 7.18
C ALA A 11 -3.92 -0.20 7.49
N ALA A 12 -2.68 -0.68 7.34
CA ALA A 12 -2.28 -2.04 7.71
C ALA A 12 -2.36 -2.26 9.23
N GLN A 13 -1.93 -1.30 10.02
CA GLN A 13 -2.03 -1.36 11.48
C GLN A 13 -3.49 -1.43 11.95
N LEU A 14 -4.37 -0.59 11.38
CA LEU A 14 -5.80 -0.66 11.64
C LEU A 14 -6.38 -2.03 11.26
N SER A 15 -5.99 -2.57 10.12
CA SER A 15 -6.37 -3.91 9.64
C SER A 15 -5.91 -5.02 10.58
N MET A 16 -4.68 -4.95 11.08
CA MET A 16 -4.12 -5.88 12.06
C MET A 16 -4.92 -5.86 13.38
N PHE A 17 -5.12 -4.69 13.96
CA PHE A 17 -5.85 -4.56 15.23
C PHE A 17 -7.34 -4.89 15.11
N SER A 18 -7.92 -4.86 13.90
CA SER A 18 -9.27 -5.38 13.65
C SER A 18 -9.34 -6.91 13.51
N GLY A 19 -8.23 -7.61 13.67
CA GLY A 19 -8.17 -9.08 13.67
C GLY A 19 -8.20 -9.72 12.29
N ARG A 20 -7.90 -8.98 11.22
CA ARG A 20 -8.00 -9.49 9.83
C ARG A 20 -7.07 -10.67 9.53
N VAL A 21 -6.00 -10.81 10.32
CA VAL A 21 -5.05 -11.94 10.27
C VAL A 21 -4.97 -12.70 11.60
N GLY A 22 -6.02 -12.59 12.43
CA GLY A 22 -6.03 -13.09 13.81
C GLY A 22 -5.32 -12.16 14.79
N TYR A 23 -5.27 -12.56 16.04
CA TYR A 23 -4.66 -11.80 17.12
C TYR A 23 -3.34 -12.38 17.59
N ASN A 24 -3.09 -13.67 17.33
CA ASN A 24 -1.81 -14.33 17.53
C ASN A 24 -1.05 -14.33 16.20
N VAL A 25 -0.12 -13.39 16.01
CA VAL A 25 0.51 -13.17 14.71
C VAL A 25 2.00 -13.49 14.72
N TYR A 26 2.50 -14.02 13.62
CA TYR A 26 3.92 -14.10 13.39
C TYR A 26 4.42 -12.81 12.75
N HIS A 27 5.38 -12.15 13.38
CA HIS A 27 6.03 -10.98 12.81
C HIS A 27 7.15 -11.43 11.85
N LEU A 28 7.02 -11.08 10.59
CA LEU A 28 8.06 -11.22 9.58
C LEU A 28 8.54 -9.82 9.23
N GLY A 29 9.73 -9.46 9.72
CA GLY A 29 10.30 -8.14 9.53
C GLY A 29 11.36 -7.78 10.57
N PRO A 30 12.06 -6.67 10.37
CA PRO A 30 13.17 -6.28 11.21
C PRO A 30 12.71 -5.88 12.62
N LYS A 31 13.61 -6.05 13.59
CA LYS A 31 13.33 -5.73 15.00
C LYS A 31 12.91 -4.27 15.22
N ARG A 32 13.41 -3.34 14.39
CA ARG A 32 13.05 -1.91 14.46
C ARG A 32 11.56 -1.64 14.30
N ASP A 33 10.79 -2.55 13.70
CA ASP A 33 9.36 -2.40 13.44
C ASP A 33 8.47 -2.95 14.59
N GLU A 34 9.05 -3.31 15.72
CA GLU A 34 8.29 -3.85 16.87
C GLU A 34 7.23 -2.90 17.41
N THR A 35 7.43 -1.59 17.32
CA THR A 35 6.47 -0.55 17.71
C THR A 35 5.16 -0.62 16.92
N PHE A 36 5.18 -1.17 15.70
CA PHE A 36 4.00 -1.41 14.87
C PHE A 36 2.91 -2.22 15.59
N PHE A 37 3.31 -3.10 16.53
CA PHE A 37 2.40 -3.99 17.25
C PHE A 37 1.90 -3.44 18.59
N SER A 38 2.51 -2.39 19.11
CA SER A 38 2.21 -1.82 20.44
C SER A 38 1.54 -0.44 20.38
N GLU A 39 1.73 0.30 19.30
CA GLU A 39 1.14 1.63 19.12
C GLU A 39 -0.26 1.49 18.52
N TYR A 40 -1.26 1.80 19.30
CA TYR A 40 -2.65 1.76 18.85
C TYR A 40 -2.97 2.92 17.90
N PRO A 41 -3.61 2.66 16.75
CA PRO A 41 -4.13 3.72 15.91
C PRO A 41 -5.14 4.58 16.71
N LYS A 42 -4.98 5.90 16.69
CA LYS A 42 -5.86 6.85 17.40
C LYS A 42 -7.33 6.75 16.98
N ASP A 43 -7.58 6.11 15.86
CA ASP A 43 -8.87 6.00 15.19
C ASP A 43 -9.66 4.73 15.58
N MET A 44 -9.09 3.87 16.44
CA MET A 44 -9.75 2.64 16.87
C MET A 44 -10.48 2.83 18.22
N SER A 45 -11.74 2.40 18.24
CA SER A 45 -12.58 2.40 19.43
C SER A 45 -12.42 1.14 20.32
N ALA A 46 -12.05 0.00 19.72
CA ALA A 46 -11.86 -1.27 20.43
C ALA A 46 -10.39 -1.65 20.51
N LYS A 47 -9.89 -1.87 21.71
CA LYS A 47 -8.51 -2.28 21.98
C LYS A 47 -8.42 -3.80 22.03
N GLN A 48 -8.05 -4.42 20.93
CA GLN A 48 -7.68 -5.84 20.87
C GLN A 48 -6.17 -5.96 21.00
N THR A 49 -5.69 -6.85 21.84
CA THR A 49 -4.26 -7.08 22.03
C THR A 49 -3.74 -8.00 20.93
N ILE A 50 -2.74 -7.53 20.20
CA ILE A 50 -1.99 -8.37 19.25
C ILE A 50 -0.85 -9.05 20.03
N VAL A 51 -0.77 -10.37 19.91
CA VAL A 51 0.28 -11.19 20.55
C VAL A 51 1.20 -11.71 19.45
N ARG A 52 2.48 -11.37 19.53
CA ARG A 52 3.49 -11.95 18.64
C ARG A 52 3.87 -13.34 19.11
N VAL A 53 3.75 -14.32 18.23
CA VAL A 53 4.00 -15.73 18.54
C VAL A 53 4.95 -16.34 17.50
N PRO A 54 5.62 -17.47 17.82
CA PRO A 54 6.35 -18.25 16.82
C PRO A 54 5.42 -18.70 15.67
N LEU A 55 5.96 -18.80 14.46
CA LEU A 55 5.23 -19.13 13.23
C LEU A 55 4.26 -20.33 13.39
N LYS A 56 4.69 -21.37 14.08
CA LYS A 56 3.88 -22.59 14.32
C LYS A 56 2.63 -22.37 15.18
N LYS A 57 2.53 -21.24 15.88
CA LYS A 57 1.40 -20.88 16.75
C LYS A 57 0.59 -19.70 16.21
N ALA A 58 0.96 -19.19 15.06
CA ALA A 58 0.35 -18.00 14.48
C ALA A 58 -0.98 -18.33 13.79
N GLU A 59 -1.91 -17.40 13.89
CA GLU A 59 -3.18 -17.33 13.13
C GLU A 59 -2.99 -16.62 11.78
N GLY A 60 -1.97 -15.79 11.67
CA GLY A 60 -1.58 -15.09 10.46
C GLY A 60 -0.18 -14.51 10.54
N ILE A 61 0.27 -13.95 9.42
CA ILE A 61 1.60 -13.34 9.27
C ILE A 61 1.41 -11.83 9.08
N VAL A 62 2.17 -11.04 9.84
CA VAL A 62 2.29 -9.59 9.61
C VAL A 62 3.70 -9.34 9.07
N CYS A 63 3.78 -8.97 7.80
CA CYS A 63 5.03 -8.73 7.10
C CYS A 63 5.30 -7.22 7.00
N THR A 64 6.26 -6.72 7.76
CA THR A 64 6.75 -5.34 7.71
C THR A 64 7.95 -5.18 6.79
N GLY A 65 8.64 -6.27 6.47
CA GLY A 65 9.84 -6.28 5.63
C GLY A 65 10.62 -7.58 5.77
N LEU A 66 11.88 -7.55 5.36
CA LEU A 66 12.86 -8.61 5.58
C LEU A 66 13.47 -8.47 6.98
N PHE A 67 14.01 -9.54 7.57
CA PHE A 67 14.72 -9.43 8.85
C PHE A 67 15.98 -8.58 8.71
N ASP A 68 16.69 -8.76 7.59
CA ASP A 68 17.81 -7.93 7.21
C ASP A 68 17.72 -7.61 5.71
N ASP A 69 17.33 -6.38 5.41
CA ASP A 69 17.08 -5.89 4.05
C ASP A 69 18.37 -5.54 3.29
N SER A 70 19.54 -5.61 3.97
CA SER A 70 20.83 -5.30 3.35
C SER A 70 21.37 -6.44 2.44
N TYR A 71 20.95 -7.69 2.67
CA TYR A 71 21.43 -8.84 1.89
C TYR A 71 20.37 -9.92 1.63
N GLN A 72 19.26 -9.93 2.38
CA GLN A 72 18.22 -10.95 2.18
C GLN A 72 17.33 -10.65 0.97
N THR A 73 16.73 -11.70 0.46
CA THR A 73 15.77 -11.69 -0.64
C THR A 73 14.50 -12.46 -0.25
N PRO A 74 13.41 -12.36 -0.97
CA PRO A 74 12.21 -13.18 -0.72
C PRO A 74 12.45 -14.70 -0.72
N GLU A 75 13.46 -15.18 -1.44
CA GLU A 75 13.83 -16.61 -1.49
C GLU A 75 14.29 -17.16 -0.13
N ASP A 76 14.91 -16.32 0.71
CA ASP A 76 15.36 -16.71 2.05
C ASP A 76 14.18 -17.09 2.98
N TYR A 77 12.96 -16.69 2.59
CA TYR A 77 11.74 -16.93 3.34
C TYR A 77 10.90 -18.10 2.81
N ARG A 78 11.43 -18.90 1.88
CA ARG A 78 10.73 -20.01 1.24
C ARG A 78 10.05 -20.94 2.26
N LEU A 79 10.75 -21.35 3.31
CA LEU A 79 10.19 -22.23 4.34
C LEU A 79 9.05 -21.56 5.16
N THR A 80 9.15 -20.28 5.43
CA THR A 80 8.10 -19.49 6.09
C THR A 80 6.88 -19.39 5.19
N ILE A 81 7.07 -19.11 3.91
CA ILE A 81 6.02 -19.04 2.89
C ILE A 81 5.31 -20.40 2.76
N GLU A 82 6.06 -21.48 2.57
CA GLU A 82 5.51 -22.84 2.48
C GLU A 82 4.70 -23.22 3.72
N HIS A 83 5.19 -22.88 4.92
CA HIS A 83 4.47 -23.11 6.17
C HIS A 83 3.16 -22.32 6.21
N GLY A 84 3.20 -21.05 5.89
CA GLY A 84 2.00 -20.18 5.89
C GLY A 84 0.94 -20.67 4.90
N VAL A 85 1.32 -20.99 3.68
CA VAL A 85 0.41 -21.51 2.65
C VAL A 85 -0.21 -22.85 3.09
N ARG A 86 0.61 -23.79 3.58
CA ARG A 86 0.14 -25.12 4.03
C ARG A 86 -0.85 -25.03 5.19
N ASN A 87 -0.69 -24.05 6.07
CA ASN A 87 -1.56 -23.86 7.23
C ASN A 87 -2.66 -22.80 6.98
N HIS A 88 -2.87 -22.37 5.73
CA HIS A 88 -3.88 -21.38 5.33
C HIS A 88 -3.79 -20.05 6.09
N LEU A 89 -2.57 -19.67 6.50
CA LEU A 89 -2.35 -18.37 7.13
C LEU A 89 -2.52 -17.27 6.08
N LYS A 90 -3.11 -16.13 6.50
CA LYS A 90 -3.12 -14.91 5.69
C LYS A 90 -1.89 -14.08 6.00
N LEU A 91 -1.34 -13.41 4.99
CA LEU A 91 -0.22 -12.50 5.14
C LEU A 91 -0.70 -11.06 4.97
N LEU A 92 -0.57 -10.25 6.02
CA LEU A 92 -0.79 -8.80 5.96
C LEU A 92 0.51 -8.12 5.55
N CYS A 93 0.51 -7.50 4.38
CA CYS A 93 1.64 -6.75 3.84
C CYS A 93 1.53 -5.28 4.26
N VAL A 94 2.47 -4.80 5.09
CA VAL A 94 2.45 -3.44 5.63
C VAL A 94 2.98 -2.42 4.61
N ASN A 95 3.99 -2.81 3.82
CA ASN A 95 4.53 -1.99 2.72
C ASN A 95 4.38 -2.76 1.40
N PRO A 96 3.50 -2.32 0.48
CA PRO A 96 3.24 -3.02 -0.77
C PRO A 96 4.35 -2.92 -1.81
N ASP A 97 5.34 -2.05 -1.60
CA ASP A 97 6.47 -1.94 -2.52
C ASP A 97 7.24 -3.26 -2.57
N ILE A 98 7.60 -3.70 -3.78
CA ILE A 98 8.38 -4.92 -3.97
C ILE A 98 9.83 -4.64 -3.60
N PHE A 99 10.35 -3.50 -4.05
CA PHE A 99 11.68 -2.98 -3.71
C PHE A 99 11.67 -1.45 -3.74
N VAL A 100 12.63 -0.85 -3.09
CA VAL A 100 12.90 0.59 -3.12
C VAL A 100 14.38 0.82 -3.41
N ASP A 101 14.69 1.95 -4.03
CA ASP A 101 16.07 2.35 -4.26
C ASP A 101 16.52 3.28 -3.12
N ILE A 102 17.56 2.86 -2.38
CA ILE A 102 18.18 3.64 -1.30
C ILE A 102 19.61 3.99 -1.74
N GLY A 103 19.80 5.23 -2.17
CA GLY A 103 21.03 5.65 -2.81
C GLY A 103 21.28 4.87 -4.10
N HIS A 104 22.34 4.05 -4.12
CA HIS A 104 22.67 3.19 -5.28
C HIS A 104 22.28 1.72 -5.10
N GLN A 105 21.64 1.38 -4.00
CA GLN A 105 21.23 0.02 -3.70
C GLN A 105 19.73 -0.16 -3.87
N ARG A 106 19.34 -1.26 -4.50
CA ARG A 106 17.97 -1.74 -4.55
C ARG A 106 17.71 -2.70 -3.40
N VAL A 107 16.72 -2.37 -2.58
CA VAL A 107 16.41 -3.07 -1.34
C VAL A 107 15.02 -3.68 -1.44
N TRP A 108 14.90 -4.96 -1.10
CA TRP A 108 13.61 -5.63 -1.06
C TRP A 108 12.74 -5.14 0.09
N CYS A 109 11.43 -5.03 -0.18
CA CYS A 109 10.42 -4.66 0.81
C CYS A 109 9.43 -5.81 1.08
N ALA A 110 8.49 -5.58 2.01
CA ALA A 110 7.46 -6.56 2.37
C ALA A 110 6.63 -7.02 1.16
N GLY A 111 6.41 -6.15 0.18
CA GLY A 111 5.69 -6.48 -1.05
C GLY A 111 6.32 -7.60 -1.85
N GLY A 112 7.65 -7.71 -1.87
CA GLY A 112 8.36 -8.83 -2.52
C GLY A 112 8.07 -10.18 -1.87
N ILE A 113 8.01 -10.22 -0.52
CA ILE A 113 7.62 -11.43 0.22
C ILE A 113 6.14 -11.75 0.00
N ALA A 114 5.27 -10.73 0.05
CA ALA A 114 3.83 -10.90 -0.15
C ALA A 114 3.50 -11.39 -1.58
N GLU A 115 4.25 -10.92 -2.58
CA GLU A 115 4.14 -11.43 -3.95
C GLU A 115 4.56 -12.90 -4.05
N ALA A 116 5.69 -13.27 -3.44
CA ALA A 116 6.16 -14.66 -3.38
C ALA A 116 5.15 -15.56 -2.65
N PHE A 117 4.55 -15.07 -1.55
CA PHE A 117 3.51 -15.77 -0.81
C PHE A 117 2.26 -16.02 -1.68
N SER A 118 1.81 -15.00 -2.42
CA SER A 118 0.68 -15.13 -3.35
C SER A 118 0.96 -16.08 -4.51
N LYS A 119 2.17 -16.04 -5.09
CA LYS A 119 2.61 -16.98 -6.14
C LYS A 119 2.65 -18.42 -5.67
N ALA A 120 2.92 -18.64 -4.39
CA ALA A 120 2.89 -19.97 -3.76
C ALA A 120 1.45 -20.44 -3.42
N GLY A 121 0.42 -19.65 -3.69
CA GLY A 121 -0.99 -19.97 -3.44
C GLY A 121 -1.53 -19.45 -2.10
N GLY A 122 -0.80 -18.59 -1.41
CA GLY A 122 -1.25 -17.94 -0.18
C GLY A 122 -2.11 -16.69 -0.44
N GLU A 123 -2.85 -16.24 0.59
CA GLU A 123 -3.63 -15.01 0.56
C GLU A 123 -2.83 -13.87 1.17
N SER A 124 -2.39 -12.91 0.34
CA SER A 124 -1.77 -11.66 0.79
C SER A 124 -2.80 -10.53 0.85
N ILE A 125 -2.81 -9.79 1.95
CA ILE A 125 -3.68 -8.65 2.21
C ILE A 125 -2.86 -7.37 2.10
N TYR A 126 -3.28 -6.47 1.23
CA TYR A 126 -2.67 -5.15 1.04
C TYR A 126 -3.64 -4.06 1.47
N CYS A 127 -3.13 -3.06 2.19
CA CYS A 127 -3.97 -1.97 2.74
C CYS A 127 -3.68 -0.60 2.12
N GLY A 128 -2.57 -0.46 1.38
CA GLY A 128 -2.22 0.76 0.64
C GLY A 128 -3.01 0.92 -0.66
N LYS A 129 -2.82 2.05 -1.34
CA LYS A 129 -3.40 2.29 -2.68
C LYS A 129 -3.01 1.16 -3.66
N PRO A 130 -3.90 0.67 -4.52
CA PRO A 130 -5.27 1.17 -4.80
C PRO A 130 -6.38 0.55 -3.93
N HIS A 131 -6.05 -0.14 -2.82
CA HIS A 131 -7.00 -0.89 -2.00
C HIS A 131 -7.84 0.05 -1.11
N THR A 132 -9.11 -0.33 -0.91
CA THR A 132 -10.13 0.46 -0.18
C THR A 132 -9.76 0.78 1.28
N ASP A 133 -8.91 -0.04 1.92
CA ASP A 133 -8.60 0.14 3.36
C ASP A 133 -7.96 1.50 3.67
N ILE A 134 -7.05 2.00 2.82
CA ILE A 134 -6.43 3.33 3.01
C ILE A 134 -7.45 4.45 2.81
N TYR A 135 -8.40 4.29 1.87
CA TYR A 135 -9.47 5.27 1.64
C TYR A 135 -10.45 5.31 2.79
N LYS A 136 -10.85 4.15 3.35
CA LYS A 136 -11.67 4.09 4.57
C LYS A 136 -11.06 4.87 5.72
N LEU A 137 -9.76 4.69 5.94
CA LEU A 137 -9.04 5.43 6.97
C LEU A 137 -9.00 6.93 6.66
N ALA A 138 -8.74 7.32 5.41
CA ALA A 138 -8.78 8.71 4.99
C ALA A 138 -10.17 9.34 5.19
N TYR A 139 -11.26 8.63 4.86
CA TYR A 139 -12.63 9.10 5.10
C TYR A 139 -12.93 9.32 6.58
N ILE A 140 -12.46 8.44 7.47
CA ILE A 140 -12.61 8.63 8.93
C ILE A 140 -11.94 9.95 9.35
N LYS A 141 -10.76 10.23 8.85
CA LYS A 141 -10.02 11.46 9.16
C LYS A 141 -10.68 12.70 8.57
N ILE A 142 -11.10 12.64 7.30
CA ILE A 142 -11.81 13.76 6.62
C ILE A 142 -13.10 14.16 7.36
N LYS A 143 -13.87 13.19 7.87
CA LYS A 143 -15.11 13.48 8.64
C LYS A 143 -14.86 14.32 9.89
N ARG A 144 -13.68 14.30 10.47
CA ARG A 144 -13.33 15.14 11.64
C ARG A 144 -13.25 16.60 11.29
N PHE A 145 -12.84 16.93 10.07
CA PHE A 145 -12.68 18.30 9.60
C PHE A 145 -13.99 18.85 8.97
N ASN A 146 -14.86 17.95 8.46
CA ASN A 146 -16.07 18.31 7.72
C ASN A 146 -17.33 17.72 8.36
N GLN A 147 -17.66 18.17 9.58
CA GLN A 147 -18.80 17.63 10.34
C GLN A 147 -20.19 17.92 9.72
N ASN A 148 -20.31 18.96 8.88
CA ASN A 148 -21.58 19.47 8.39
C ASN A 148 -21.84 19.34 6.89
N ASN A 149 -20.88 18.89 6.09
CA ASN A 149 -21.03 18.76 4.64
C ASN A 149 -20.32 17.50 4.13
N GLU A 150 -20.89 16.85 3.11
CA GLU A 150 -20.16 15.83 2.37
C GLU A 150 -19.05 16.50 1.53
N PRO A 151 -17.77 16.20 1.81
CA PRO A 151 -16.68 16.84 1.12
C PRO A 151 -16.61 16.34 -0.33
N ARG A 152 -16.35 17.24 -1.28
CA ARG A 152 -15.92 16.85 -2.62
C ARG A 152 -14.46 16.44 -2.54
N ILE A 153 -14.16 15.21 -2.99
CA ILE A 153 -12.82 14.63 -2.90
C ILE A 153 -12.24 14.49 -4.30
N LEU A 154 -11.03 14.96 -4.49
CA LEU A 154 -10.24 14.78 -5.71
C LEU A 154 -8.98 13.98 -5.36
N CYS A 155 -8.81 12.82 -6.01
CA CYS A 155 -7.56 12.05 -5.93
C CYS A 155 -6.54 12.62 -6.91
N VAL A 156 -5.38 13.02 -6.43
CA VAL A 156 -4.29 13.57 -7.24
C VAL A 156 -3.07 12.70 -7.08
N GLY A 157 -2.48 12.25 -8.19
CA GLY A 157 -1.26 11.44 -8.14
C GLY A 157 -0.71 11.09 -9.52
N ASP A 158 0.49 10.50 -9.53
CA ASP A 158 1.23 10.08 -10.72
C ASP A 158 1.28 8.56 -10.91
N GLY A 159 0.81 7.80 -9.92
CA GLY A 159 0.70 6.35 -9.97
C GLY A 159 -0.60 5.89 -10.65
N ILE A 160 -0.52 5.52 -11.93
CA ILE A 160 -1.70 5.09 -12.69
C ILE A 160 -2.39 3.86 -12.06
N LYS A 161 -1.62 2.89 -11.53
CA LYS A 161 -2.12 1.66 -10.89
C LYS A 161 -2.35 1.78 -9.38
N THR A 162 -2.00 2.89 -8.79
CA THR A 162 -2.14 3.15 -7.35
C THR A 162 -3.10 4.30 -7.09
N ASP A 163 -2.68 5.53 -7.35
CA ASP A 163 -3.46 6.74 -7.07
C ASP A 163 -4.72 6.81 -7.93
N ILE A 164 -4.56 6.62 -9.23
CA ILE A 164 -5.65 6.79 -10.18
C ILE A 164 -6.61 5.60 -10.14
N LEU A 165 -6.08 4.38 -10.19
CA LEU A 165 -6.90 3.18 -10.06
C LEU A 165 -7.67 3.17 -8.74
N GLY A 166 -7.02 3.55 -7.64
CA GLY A 166 -7.66 3.60 -6.34
C GLY A 166 -8.78 4.64 -6.27
N GLY A 167 -8.54 5.86 -6.78
CA GLY A 167 -9.59 6.88 -6.87
C GLY A 167 -10.79 6.44 -7.72
N ILE A 168 -10.53 5.81 -8.87
CA ILE A 168 -11.58 5.26 -9.74
C ILE A 168 -12.36 4.14 -9.02
N ASN A 169 -11.69 3.23 -8.32
CA ASN A 169 -12.34 2.14 -7.58
C ASN A 169 -13.26 2.66 -6.46
N GLU A 170 -12.91 3.80 -5.86
CA GLU A 170 -13.73 4.47 -4.84
C GLU A 170 -14.82 5.39 -5.42
N GLY A 171 -14.90 5.51 -6.76
CA GLY A 171 -15.86 6.39 -7.43
C GLY A 171 -15.55 7.89 -7.28
N LEU A 172 -14.30 8.24 -7.03
CA LEU A 172 -13.84 9.61 -6.81
C LEU A 172 -13.35 10.24 -8.11
N ASP A 173 -13.42 11.58 -8.17
CA ASP A 173 -12.74 12.34 -9.21
C ASP A 173 -11.21 12.14 -9.10
N THR A 174 -10.55 12.04 -10.26
CA THR A 174 -9.11 11.78 -10.33
C THR A 174 -8.40 12.79 -11.24
N LEU A 175 -7.24 13.27 -10.78
CA LEU A 175 -6.33 14.10 -11.55
C LEU A 175 -4.99 13.36 -11.71
N PHE A 176 -4.74 12.86 -12.92
CA PHE A 176 -3.50 12.17 -13.24
C PHE A 176 -2.38 13.15 -13.56
N ILE A 177 -1.27 13.05 -12.81
CA ILE A 177 -0.07 13.86 -13.02
C ILE A 177 0.88 13.09 -13.94
N CYS A 178 0.87 13.44 -15.21
CA CYS A 178 1.61 12.72 -16.26
C CYS A 178 3.13 12.90 -16.18
N GLY A 179 3.61 13.98 -15.57
CA GLY A 179 5.04 14.32 -15.45
C GLY A 179 5.79 13.64 -14.33
N GLY A 180 5.15 12.70 -13.62
CA GLY A 180 5.76 11.84 -12.59
C GLY A 180 6.24 10.52 -13.18
N LEU A 181 5.81 9.41 -12.58
CA LEU A 181 6.24 8.04 -12.90
C LEU A 181 6.06 7.64 -14.37
N SER A 182 5.09 8.24 -15.07
CA SER A 182 4.74 7.91 -16.47
C SER A 182 5.15 8.98 -17.47
N SER A 183 6.11 9.83 -17.13
CA SER A 183 6.54 10.95 -18.00
C SER A 183 7.00 10.48 -19.38
N ASN A 184 7.78 9.41 -19.44
CA ASN A 184 8.27 8.84 -20.69
C ASN A 184 7.13 8.33 -21.57
N GLU A 185 6.20 7.57 -21.00
CA GLU A 185 5.07 6.97 -21.71
C GLU A 185 4.11 8.04 -22.24
N THR A 186 3.93 9.12 -21.50
CA THR A 186 3.05 10.24 -21.85
C THR A 186 3.72 11.31 -22.69
N GLY A 187 5.03 11.17 -22.98
CA GLY A 187 5.77 12.05 -23.87
C GLY A 187 6.23 13.37 -23.23
N ILE A 188 6.31 13.42 -21.92
CA ILE A 188 6.83 14.59 -21.20
C ILE A 188 8.36 14.49 -21.12
N THR A 189 9.04 15.53 -21.60
CA THR A 189 10.50 15.59 -21.68
C THR A 189 11.14 16.57 -20.71
N LYS A 190 10.40 17.57 -20.26
CA LYS A 190 10.88 18.59 -19.30
C LYS A 190 9.75 19.09 -18.41
N ILE A 191 10.12 19.66 -17.28
CA ILE A 191 9.20 20.31 -16.34
C ILE A 191 8.42 21.44 -17.05
N GLY A 192 7.11 21.42 -16.91
CA GLY A 192 6.19 22.39 -17.49
C GLY A 192 5.57 21.95 -18.82
N ASP A 193 6.03 20.85 -19.42
CA ASP A 193 5.38 20.27 -20.61
C ASP A 193 4.00 19.73 -20.29
N ASN A 194 3.14 19.70 -21.30
CA ASN A 194 1.90 18.92 -21.27
C ASN A 194 2.15 17.54 -21.92
N PRO A 195 1.36 16.51 -21.54
CA PRO A 195 1.48 15.21 -22.18
C PRO A 195 1.11 15.28 -23.67
N ASP A 196 1.78 14.47 -24.50
CA ASP A 196 1.39 14.28 -25.89
C ASP A 196 0.01 13.58 -25.95
N PRO A 197 -1.00 14.16 -26.64
CA PRO A 197 -2.36 13.62 -26.61
C PRO A 197 -2.46 12.19 -27.15
N LYS A 198 -1.67 11.80 -28.15
CA LYS A 198 -1.70 10.46 -28.76
C LYS A 198 -1.07 9.44 -27.83
N ARG A 199 0.09 9.78 -27.25
CA ARG A 199 0.80 8.91 -26.30
C ARG A 199 0.01 8.73 -25.00
N LEU A 200 -0.58 9.80 -24.46
CA LEU A 200 -1.47 9.73 -23.30
C LEU A 200 -2.67 8.84 -23.58
N SER A 201 -3.34 9.01 -24.72
CA SER A 201 -4.49 8.17 -25.10
C SER A 201 -4.11 6.70 -25.20
N ALA A 202 -2.98 6.38 -25.83
CA ALA A 202 -2.47 5.00 -25.94
C ALA A 202 -2.14 4.43 -24.56
N PHE A 203 -1.46 5.18 -23.70
CA PHE A 203 -1.10 4.79 -22.34
C PHE A 203 -2.34 4.47 -21.48
N LEU A 204 -3.36 5.34 -21.51
CA LEU A 204 -4.61 5.14 -20.79
C LEU A 204 -5.39 3.92 -21.31
N THR A 205 -5.39 3.70 -22.61
CA THR A 205 -6.02 2.52 -23.25
C THR A 205 -5.33 1.22 -22.82
N ILE A 206 -3.99 1.17 -22.82
CA ILE A 206 -3.21 0.00 -22.39
C ILE A 206 -3.50 -0.34 -20.92
N ASN A 207 -3.64 0.68 -20.06
CA ASN A 207 -3.94 0.48 -18.64
C ASN A 207 -5.44 0.26 -18.38
N ASN A 208 -6.30 0.42 -19.38
CA ASN A 208 -7.77 0.36 -19.27
C ASN A 208 -8.31 1.27 -18.15
N LEU A 209 -7.80 2.49 -18.04
CA LEU A 209 -8.19 3.46 -17.02
C LEU A 209 -8.56 4.80 -17.69
N LYS A 210 -9.52 5.49 -17.07
CA LYS A 210 -10.03 6.78 -17.53
C LYS A 210 -10.08 7.78 -16.39
N PRO A 211 -8.98 8.49 -16.08
CA PRO A 211 -8.98 9.59 -15.11
C PRO A 211 -9.99 10.68 -15.48
N THR A 212 -10.52 11.40 -14.48
CA THR A 212 -11.40 12.55 -14.73
C THR A 212 -10.65 13.65 -15.50
N ASN A 213 -9.40 13.93 -15.11
CA ASN A 213 -8.52 14.89 -15.77
C ASN A 213 -7.06 14.41 -15.77
N CYS A 214 -6.26 14.96 -16.71
CA CYS A 214 -4.82 14.73 -16.83
C CYS A 214 -4.11 16.06 -17.02
N ILE A 215 -2.98 16.26 -16.33
CA ILE A 215 -2.09 17.42 -16.53
C ILE A 215 -0.63 16.96 -16.50
N GLY A 216 0.27 17.80 -17.03
CA GLY A 216 1.71 17.50 -16.97
C GLY A 216 2.24 17.58 -15.54
N PHE A 217 2.08 18.73 -14.91
CA PHE A 217 2.57 19.00 -13.55
C PHE A 217 1.58 19.86 -12.77
N LEU A 218 1.60 19.75 -11.44
CA LEU A 218 0.94 20.71 -10.54
C LEU A 218 1.69 22.05 -10.63
N LYS A 219 0.94 23.13 -10.73
CA LYS A 219 1.46 24.53 -10.75
C LYS A 219 1.17 25.22 -9.43
#